data_e6b3332ff1e10e3a4b5a92f5123f8e80
#
_entry.id   e6b3332ff1e10e3a4b5a92f5123f8e80
#
_cell.length_a   1.000
_cell.length_b   1.000
_cell.length_c   1.000
_cell.angle_alpha   90.00
_cell.angle_beta   90.00
_cell.angle_gamma   90.00
#
_symmetry.space_group_name_H-M   'P 1'
#
loop_
_entity.id
_entity.type
_entity.pdbx_description
1 polymer ?
#
loop_
_entity_poly.entity_id
_entity_poly.type
_entity_poly.pdbx_seq_one_letter_code
_entity_poly.pdbx_strand_id
1 'polypeptide(L)'
;LGPLADSVGPSHGLLAAELRPSAVLEAARLLKDACGFDLLLDVTAVDWPAREPRFDVVWHFYSTRDFVRVRLRTQVPEADPVVDSLVGLFGSARFAERECHDMYGIRFRGNDDLRPILLYEGFVGHPLRKDYPKDREQPLIDFREP
;
A
#
# COMPACT_ATOMS: atom_id res chain seq x y z
N LEU A 1 2.37 16.69 10.51
CA LEU A 1 1.96 15.34 10.93
C LEU A 1 1.92 15.18 12.46
N GLY A 2 2.74 15.91 13.23
CA GLY A 2 2.64 16.08 14.68
C GLY A 2 2.03 14.89 15.46
N PRO A 3 0.84 15.07 16.05
CA PRO A 3 0.22 14.06 16.92
C PRO A 3 -0.29 12.80 16.17
N LEU A 4 -0.30 12.80 14.83
CA LEU A 4 -0.73 11.65 14.03
C LEU A 4 0.41 10.64 13.81
N ALA A 5 1.67 11.09 13.90
CA ALA A 5 2.83 10.25 13.62
C ALA A 5 3.48 9.78 14.92
N ASP A 6 3.80 8.49 14.98
CA ASP A 6 4.59 7.91 16.06
C ASP A 6 6.07 8.30 15.93
N SER A 7 6.54 8.45 14.70
CA SER A 7 7.87 8.99 14.41
C SER A 7 7.89 9.73 13.06
N VAL A 8 8.76 10.74 12.93
CA VAL A 8 9.03 11.44 11.68
C VAL A 8 10.54 11.66 11.57
N GLY A 9 11.12 11.28 10.44
CA GLY A 9 12.56 11.44 10.23
C GLY A 9 13.02 11.06 8.83
N PRO A 10 14.29 11.29 8.52
CA PRO A 10 14.88 10.88 7.25
C PRO A 10 14.99 9.35 7.17
N SER A 11 14.60 8.77 6.05
CA SER A 11 14.71 7.34 5.77
C SER A 11 15.03 7.13 4.30
N HIS A 12 16.22 6.58 3.98
CA HIS A 12 16.67 6.30 2.61
C HIS A 12 16.55 7.51 1.67
N GLY A 13 16.97 8.67 2.14
CA GLY A 13 16.98 9.92 1.36
C GLY A 13 15.61 10.60 1.21
N LEU A 14 14.58 10.11 1.87
CA LEU A 14 13.24 10.70 1.90
C LEU A 14 12.84 11.05 3.33
N LEU A 15 11.95 12.02 3.48
CA LEU A 15 11.23 12.21 4.74
C LEU A 15 10.19 11.09 4.87
N ALA A 16 10.21 10.40 6.02
CA ALA A 16 9.28 9.34 6.31
C ALA A 16 8.57 9.56 7.64
N ALA A 17 7.31 9.15 7.72
CA ALA A 17 6.54 9.14 8.96
C ALA A 17 5.95 7.75 9.20
N GLU A 18 6.06 7.28 10.43
CA GLU A 18 5.39 6.08 10.91
C GLU A 18 4.09 6.47 11.60
N LEU A 19 3.01 5.76 11.27
CA LEU A 19 1.66 6.07 11.70
C LEU A 19 0.99 4.82 12.26
N ARG A 20 0.05 5.01 13.16
CA ARG A 20 -0.94 3.97 13.46
C ARG A 20 -1.89 3.80 12.27
N PRO A 21 -2.41 2.60 12.00
CA PRO A 21 -3.32 2.34 10.88
C PRO A 21 -4.50 3.32 10.79
N SER A 22 -5.08 3.68 11.95
CA SER A 22 -6.21 4.60 12.03
C SER A 22 -5.88 6.06 11.70
N ALA A 23 -4.61 6.45 11.67
CA ALA A 23 -4.17 7.83 11.40
C ALA A 23 -3.83 8.07 9.93
N VAL A 24 -3.73 7.01 9.11
CA VAL A 24 -3.27 7.09 7.72
C VAL A 24 -4.13 8.01 6.85
N LEU A 25 -5.46 7.85 6.91
CA LEU A 25 -6.38 8.64 6.10
C LEU A 25 -6.31 10.14 6.45
N GLU A 26 -6.25 10.46 7.75
CA GLU A 26 -6.15 11.84 8.23
C GLU A 26 -4.79 12.46 7.86
N ALA A 27 -3.70 11.71 8.02
CA ALA A 27 -2.37 12.15 7.63
C ALA A 27 -2.26 12.40 6.10
N ALA A 28 -2.83 11.52 5.28
CA ALA A 28 -2.87 11.69 3.83
C ALA A 28 -3.69 12.92 3.43
N ARG A 29 -4.81 13.18 4.11
CA ARG A 29 -5.61 14.39 3.91
C ARG A 29 -4.83 15.65 4.25
N LEU A 30 -4.14 15.66 5.39
CA LEU A 30 -3.28 16.77 5.79
C LEU A 30 -2.17 17.04 4.77
N LEU A 31 -1.50 16.00 4.29
CA LEU A 31 -0.48 16.11 3.24
C LEU A 31 -1.05 16.75 1.97
N LYS A 32 -2.25 16.32 1.54
CA LYS A 32 -2.89 16.84 0.35
C LYS A 32 -3.34 18.29 0.54
N ASP A 33 -4.17 18.55 1.56
CA ASP A 33 -4.92 19.79 1.69
C ASP A 33 -4.07 20.95 2.25
N ALA A 34 -3.15 20.65 3.19
CA ALA A 34 -2.35 21.65 3.87
C ALA A 34 -0.89 21.71 3.40
N CYS A 35 -0.32 20.58 2.96
CA CYS A 35 1.09 20.52 2.62
C CYS A 35 1.35 20.47 1.10
N GLY A 36 0.31 20.41 0.25
CA GLY A 36 0.44 20.47 -1.20
C GLY A 36 1.00 19.21 -1.87
N PHE A 37 0.83 18.03 -1.24
CA PHE A 37 1.15 16.76 -1.87
C PHE A 37 -0.03 16.31 -2.74
N ASP A 38 0.04 16.61 -4.00
CA ASP A 38 -1.04 16.44 -4.98
C ASP A 38 -1.04 15.08 -5.69
N LEU A 39 0.06 14.33 -5.61
CA LEU A 39 0.17 12.99 -6.20
C LEU A 39 0.43 11.91 -5.16
N LEU A 40 -0.35 10.83 -5.23
CA LEU A 40 -0.01 9.54 -4.64
C LEU A 40 0.66 8.71 -5.74
N LEU A 41 1.96 8.47 -5.58
CA LEU A 41 2.78 7.80 -6.59
C LEU A 41 2.65 6.28 -6.51
N ASP A 42 2.55 5.74 -5.28
CA ASP A 42 2.60 4.31 -5.06
C ASP A 42 1.97 3.92 -3.73
N VAL A 43 1.40 2.71 -3.70
CA VAL A 43 0.95 2.00 -2.49
C VAL A 43 1.47 0.58 -2.57
N THR A 44 2.30 0.20 -1.61
CA THR A 44 2.90 -1.14 -1.58
C THR A 44 3.01 -1.67 -0.16
N ALA A 45 3.52 -2.89 0.00
CA ALA A 45 3.80 -3.45 1.31
C ALA A 45 5.18 -4.11 1.38
N VAL A 46 5.66 -4.30 2.60
CA VAL A 46 6.85 -5.11 2.89
C VAL A 46 6.43 -6.22 3.85
N ASP A 47 6.75 -7.45 3.50
CA ASP A 47 6.47 -8.64 4.31
C ASP A 47 7.66 -8.99 5.20
N TRP A 48 7.43 -9.07 6.52
CA TRP A 48 8.38 -9.44 7.57
C TRP A 48 7.89 -10.68 8.30
N PRO A 49 8.10 -11.91 7.79
CA PRO A 49 7.48 -13.13 8.32
C PRO A 49 7.80 -13.42 9.79
N ALA A 50 8.94 -12.95 10.28
CA ALA A 50 9.38 -13.17 11.66
C ALA A 50 8.97 -12.04 12.63
N ARG A 51 8.15 -11.09 12.17
CA ARG A 51 7.77 -9.92 12.97
C ARG A 51 6.26 -9.88 13.22
N GLU A 52 5.87 -9.34 14.36
CA GLU A 52 4.49 -8.95 14.66
C GLU A 52 4.47 -7.46 15.06
N PRO A 53 3.68 -6.61 14.38
CA PRO A 53 2.86 -6.83 13.18
C PRO A 53 3.68 -7.21 11.94
N ARG A 54 3.17 -8.13 11.10
CA ARG A 54 3.89 -8.73 9.99
C ARG A 54 4.17 -7.77 8.83
N PHE A 55 3.18 -6.98 8.41
CA PHE A 55 3.29 -6.17 7.21
C PHE A 55 3.53 -4.70 7.52
N ASP A 56 4.45 -4.08 6.76
CA ASP A 56 4.50 -2.62 6.62
C ASP A 56 3.72 -2.23 5.36
N VAL A 57 2.71 -1.40 5.49
CA VAL A 57 2.05 -0.77 4.33
C VAL A 57 2.66 0.60 4.12
N VAL A 58 2.99 0.92 2.87
CA VAL A 58 3.81 2.09 2.51
C VAL A 58 3.11 2.89 1.41
N TRP A 59 3.04 4.19 1.59
CA TRP A 59 2.53 5.15 0.60
C TRP A 59 3.62 6.15 0.26
N HIS A 60 3.77 6.44 -1.02
CA HIS A 60 4.67 7.48 -1.52
C HIS A 60 3.89 8.64 -2.11
N PHE A 61 4.08 9.82 -1.54
CA PHE A 61 3.45 11.04 -2.01
C PHE A 61 4.48 11.98 -2.65
N TYR A 62 4.02 12.81 -3.57
CA TYR A 62 4.83 13.79 -4.25
C TYR A 62 4.10 15.13 -4.35
N SER A 63 4.82 16.22 -4.16
CA SER A 63 4.37 17.57 -4.43
C SER A 63 4.94 18.02 -5.76
N THR A 64 4.07 18.28 -6.74
CA THR A 64 4.49 18.82 -8.05
C THR A 64 4.91 20.28 -7.96
N ARG A 65 4.43 21.00 -6.94
CA ARG A 65 4.80 22.38 -6.67
C ARG A 65 6.20 22.50 -6.07
N ASP A 66 6.49 21.70 -5.05
CA ASP A 66 7.71 21.84 -4.23
C ASP A 66 8.80 20.83 -4.62
N PHE A 67 8.49 19.88 -5.55
CA PHE A 67 9.39 18.83 -6.05
C PHE A 67 9.95 17.93 -4.94
N VAL A 68 9.16 17.69 -3.90
CA VAL A 68 9.54 16.86 -2.75
C VAL A 68 8.70 15.62 -2.66
N ARG A 69 9.27 14.57 -2.04
CA ARG A 69 8.61 13.31 -1.75
C ARG A 69 8.52 13.08 -0.25
N VAL A 70 7.45 12.44 0.16
CA VAL A 70 7.28 11.95 1.53
C VAL A 70 6.74 10.52 1.50
N ARG A 71 7.17 9.73 2.48
CA ARG A 71 6.69 8.37 2.69
C ARG A 71 5.87 8.32 3.97
N LEU A 72 4.69 7.73 3.89
CA LEU A 72 3.97 7.27 5.07
C LEU A 72 4.12 5.76 5.19
N ARG A 73 4.23 5.26 6.40
CA ARG A 73 4.28 3.82 6.72
C ARG A 73 3.40 3.52 7.92
N THR A 74 2.71 2.38 7.85
CA THR A 74 2.01 1.81 9.00
C THR A 74 2.24 0.32 9.08
N GLN A 75 2.04 -0.26 10.24
CA GLN A 75 2.18 -1.69 10.47
C GLN A 75 0.81 -2.34 10.67
N VAL A 76 0.59 -3.48 10.02
CA VAL A 76 -0.64 -4.26 10.18
C VAL A 76 -0.33 -5.72 10.47
N PRO A 77 -1.14 -6.38 11.32
CA PRO A 77 -0.96 -7.79 11.67
C PRO A 77 -1.38 -8.71 10.53
N GLU A 78 -0.86 -9.91 10.51
CA GLU A 78 -1.25 -10.93 9.52
C GLU A 78 -2.70 -11.37 9.67
N ALA A 79 -3.18 -11.49 10.91
CA ALA A 79 -4.53 -11.97 11.20
C ALA A 79 -5.63 -11.06 10.63
N ASP A 80 -5.39 -9.76 10.56
CA ASP A 80 -6.33 -8.77 10.01
C ASP A 80 -5.58 -7.62 9.35
N PRO A 81 -5.02 -7.81 8.14
CA PRO A 81 -4.21 -6.81 7.45
C PRO A 81 -5.11 -5.77 6.75
N VAL A 82 -5.63 -4.81 7.52
CA VAL A 82 -6.58 -3.80 7.04
C VAL A 82 -6.06 -2.40 7.30
N VAL A 83 -6.20 -1.53 6.29
CA VAL A 83 -5.98 -0.08 6.37
C VAL A 83 -7.11 0.68 5.68
N ASP A 84 -7.27 1.97 5.98
CA ASP A 84 -8.22 2.80 5.27
C ASP A 84 -7.71 3.12 3.85
N SER A 85 -8.62 3.05 2.89
CA SER A 85 -8.36 3.40 1.49
C SER A 85 -8.17 4.91 1.32
N LEU A 86 -7.28 5.27 0.42
CA LEU A 86 -7.07 6.65 0.00
C LEU A 86 -7.80 7.02 -1.31
N VAL A 87 -8.66 6.15 -1.82
CA VAL A 87 -9.42 6.33 -3.09
C VAL A 87 -10.23 7.62 -3.09
N GLY A 88 -10.79 8.01 -1.95
CA GLY A 88 -11.53 9.26 -1.80
C GLY A 88 -10.67 10.54 -1.84
N LEU A 89 -9.35 10.40 -1.71
CA LEU A 89 -8.40 11.51 -1.78
C LEU A 89 -7.60 11.50 -3.09
N PHE A 90 -7.17 10.34 -3.56
CA PHE A 90 -6.30 10.19 -4.72
C PHE A 90 -6.86 9.11 -5.66
N GLY A 91 -7.18 9.48 -6.91
CA GLY A 91 -7.72 8.53 -7.89
C GLY A 91 -6.75 7.40 -8.24
N SER A 92 -5.43 7.64 -8.19
CA SER A 92 -4.40 6.61 -8.40
C SER A 92 -4.41 5.50 -7.35
N ALA A 93 -4.91 5.78 -6.14
CA ALA A 93 -5.05 4.79 -5.08
C ALA A 93 -5.86 3.57 -5.52
N ARG A 94 -6.90 3.77 -6.35
CA ARG A 94 -7.76 2.68 -6.83
C ARG A 94 -6.97 1.52 -7.45
N PHE A 95 -5.95 1.83 -8.22
CA PHE A 95 -5.14 0.83 -8.91
C PHE A 95 -3.98 0.32 -8.03
N ALA A 96 -3.27 1.21 -7.35
CA ALA A 96 -2.14 0.83 -6.50
C ALA A 96 -2.57 -0.02 -5.28
N GLU A 97 -3.75 0.26 -4.71
CA GLU A 97 -4.33 -0.54 -3.63
C GLU A 97 -4.76 -1.93 -4.11
N ARG A 98 -5.28 -2.05 -5.35
CA ARG A 98 -5.58 -3.35 -5.96
C ARG A 98 -4.33 -4.20 -6.14
N GLU A 99 -3.24 -3.60 -6.64
CA GLU A 99 -1.95 -4.27 -6.77
C GLU A 99 -1.44 -4.75 -5.42
N CYS A 100 -1.44 -3.88 -4.42
CA CYS A 100 -1.02 -4.22 -3.07
C CYS A 100 -1.89 -5.34 -2.47
N HIS A 101 -3.21 -5.31 -2.73
CA HIS A 101 -4.11 -6.38 -2.34
C HIS A 101 -3.77 -7.71 -3.02
N ASP A 102 -3.58 -7.72 -4.34
CA ASP A 102 -3.21 -8.91 -5.10
C ASP A 102 -1.92 -9.54 -4.54
N MET A 103 -0.90 -8.73 -4.38
CA MET A 103 0.45 -9.20 -4.05
C MET A 103 0.62 -9.64 -2.59
N TYR A 104 -0.08 -8.98 -1.65
CA TYR A 104 0.13 -9.18 -0.21
C TYR A 104 -1.13 -9.57 0.56
N GLY A 105 -2.33 -9.40 -0.01
CA GLY A 105 -3.60 -9.64 0.69
C GLY A 105 -3.99 -8.53 1.66
N ILE A 106 -3.41 -7.35 1.56
CA ILE A 106 -3.80 -6.18 2.37
C ILE A 106 -5.20 -5.73 1.92
N ARG A 107 -6.11 -5.51 2.86
CA ARG A 107 -7.45 -5.00 2.57
C ARG A 107 -7.50 -3.48 2.78
N PHE A 108 -8.06 -2.77 1.81
CA PHE A 108 -8.22 -1.31 1.84
C PHE A 108 -9.68 -0.97 2.05
N ARG A 109 -10.04 -0.63 3.30
CA ARG A 109 -11.41 -0.31 3.69
C ARG A 109 -11.89 0.99 3.02
N GLY A 110 -12.93 0.88 2.22
CA GLY A 110 -13.46 2.00 1.42
C GLY A 110 -13.03 1.98 -0.04
N ASN A 111 -12.17 1.03 -0.47
CA ASN A 111 -12.01 0.70 -1.87
C ASN A 111 -13.03 -0.38 -2.24
N ASP A 112 -13.98 -0.03 -3.10
CA ASP A 112 -15.07 -0.90 -3.54
C ASP A 112 -14.69 -1.83 -4.69
N ASP A 113 -13.47 -1.70 -5.23
CA ASP A 113 -12.98 -2.48 -6.35
C ASP A 113 -11.59 -3.07 -6.05
N LEU A 114 -11.54 -4.14 -5.26
CA LEU A 114 -10.33 -4.90 -4.99
C LEU A 114 -10.20 -6.17 -5.87
N ARG A 115 -10.83 -6.16 -7.05
CA ARG A 115 -10.67 -7.26 -8.03
C ARG A 115 -9.20 -7.36 -8.47
N PRO A 116 -8.75 -8.56 -8.87
CA PRO A 116 -7.40 -8.76 -9.40
C PRO A 116 -7.03 -7.75 -10.50
N ILE A 117 -5.78 -7.29 -10.51
CA ILE A 117 -5.23 -6.38 -11.51
C ILE A 117 -4.00 -6.95 -12.19
N LEU A 118 -3.11 -7.58 -11.47
CA LEU A 118 -1.91 -8.24 -12.00
C LEU A 118 -2.09 -9.76 -12.07
N LEU A 119 -2.88 -10.33 -11.17
CA LEU A 119 -3.15 -11.75 -11.14
C LEU A 119 -4.37 -12.07 -12.00
N TYR A 120 -4.37 -13.25 -12.60
CA TYR A 120 -5.53 -13.72 -13.35
C TYR A 120 -6.65 -14.17 -12.41
N GLU A 121 -7.87 -14.18 -12.91
CA GLU A 121 -9.03 -14.62 -12.15
C GLU A 121 -8.88 -16.09 -11.71
N GLY A 122 -9.07 -16.34 -10.41
CA GLY A 122 -8.88 -17.66 -9.82
C GLY A 122 -7.47 -17.96 -9.32
N PHE A 123 -6.53 -17.00 -9.39
CA PHE A 123 -5.22 -17.16 -8.77
C PHE A 123 -5.35 -17.36 -7.26
N VAL A 124 -4.63 -18.33 -6.70
CA VAL A 124 -4.70 -18.69 -5.27
C VAL A 124 -3.45 -18.24 -4.53
N GLY A 125 -3.62 -17.33 -3.58
CA GLY A 125 -2.55 -16.82 -2.72
C GLY A 125 -2.06 -15.43 -3.10
N HIS A 126 -0.97 -15.01 -2.45
CA HIS A 126 -0.38 -13.69 -2.61
C HIS A 126 1.12 -13.82 -2.89
N PRO A 127 1.56 -13.66 -4.15
CA PRO A 127 2.88 -14.12 -4.60
C PRO A 127 4.05 -13.32 -4.05
N LEU A 128 3.85 -12.13 -3.49
CA LEU A 128 4.93 -11.36 -2.88
C LEU A 128 5.08 -11.60 -1.37
N ARG A 129 4.22 -12.40 -0.76
CA ARG A 129 4.46 -12.90 0.60
C ARG A 129 5.66 -13.83 0.61
N LYS A 130 6.52 -13.73 1.62
CA LYS A 130 7.75 -14.51 1.73
C LYS A 130 7.51 -16.01 1.99
N ASP A 131 6.34 -16.36 2.50
CA ASP A 131 5.90 -17.74 2.71
C ASP A 131 5.15 -18.33 1.50
N TYR A 132 4.95 -17.56 0.43
CA TYR A 132 4.41 -18.10 -0.82
C TYR A 132 5.44 -19.05 -1.45
N PRO A 133 5.08 -20.33 -1.73
CA PRO A 133 6.02 -21.30 -2.28
C PRO A 133 6.55 -20.88 -3.64
N LYS A 134 7.88 -20.82 -3.80
CA LYS A 134 8.54 -20.41 -5.06
C LYS A 134 8.33 -21.40 -6.21
N ASP A 135 8.12 -22.67 -5.86
CA ASP A 135 7.89 -23.79 -6.78
C ASP A 135 6.40 -23.98 -7.11
N ARG A 136 5.51 -23.19 -6.52
CA ARG A 136 4.09 -23.22 -6.82
C ARG A 136 3.81 -22.47 -8.14
N GLU A 137 4.26 -23.07 -9.23
CA GLU A 137 3.93 -22.56 -10.56
C GLU A 137 2.43 -22.73 -10.82
N GLN A 138 1.81 -21.65 -11.24
CA GLN A 138 0.41 -21.69 -11.67
C GLN A 138 0.37 -22.24 -13.10
N PRO A 139 -0.67 -23.00 -13.49
CA PRO A 139 -0.81 -23.48 -14.86
C PRO A 139 -0.74 -22.30 -15.84
N LEU A 140 0.07 -22.47 -16.90
CA LEU A 140 0.07 -21.52 -18.01
C LEU A 140 -1.33 -21.51 -18.63
N ILE A 141 -1.92 -20.33 -18.73
CA ILE A 141 -3.18 -20.16 -19.47
C ILE A 141 -2.76 -20.02 -20.94
N ASP A 142 -3.24 -20.93 -21.78
CA ASP A 142 -3.00 -20.85 -23.21
C ASP A 142 -3.51 -19.50 -23.76
N PHE A 143 -2.69 -18.86 -24.58
CA PHE A 143 -3.15 -17.66 -25.28
C PHE A 143 -4.36 -18.05 -26.13
N ARG A 144 -5.44 -17.28 -26.01
CA ARG A 144 -6.55 -17.44 -26.95
C ARG A 144 -6.00 -17.15 -28.35
N GLU A 145 -6.08 -18.14 -29.22
CA GLU A 145 -5.85 -17.88 -30.65
C GLU A 145 -6.86 -16.83 -31.12
N PRO A 146 -6.44 -15.86 -31.94
CA PRO A 146 -7.31 -14.78 -32.41
C PRO A 146 -8.45 -15.29 -33.29
#